data_1ce67ff4dd964b26df3b4cd13232e657
#
_entry.id   1ce67ff4dd964b26df3b4cd13232e657
#
_cell.length_a   1.000
_cell.length_b   1.000
_cell.length_c   1.000
_cell.angle_alpha   90.00
_cell.angle_beta   90.00
_cell.angle_gamma   90.00
#
_symmetry.space_group_name_H-M   'P 1'
#
loop_
_entity.id
_entity.type
_entity.pdbx_description
1 polymer ?
#
loop_
_entity_poly.entity_id
_entity_poly.type
_entity_poly.pdbx_seq_one_letter_code
_entity_poly.pdbx_strand_id
1 'polypeptide(L)'
;MSRWSWLGGPVLVLACSSGGGEARQADGGASGAAGGASGASSNPASLQLSCSAPELGKPVLRLLNRDQFTRTIRDIFPQVNGMWGSTLPTATLSAYGFDNDAATVVGPQLAQALLDTSSAIAAAVTGPALATILPCSTSSPDRTCAEQFITRYGRRLFRRALTPLERDRYMTYFDGALNKADFKTALKWLTVGLIQSPNAVYRSEIGTPDGAARQLDGRELATELAYTYTGTTPSEALLSQAEQEPVLDVPLLAKSLLASENGKTALQRFFESYLDYPRVASIEREGIAQWGAVRGPMIQETRSFIDQVVFQNGGGLQELLTSATSNPSRDLAAYYGFPVPAADNASTPRPSAQGIGILAQGSILASRAQPTGSSPTQRGLLVFSRLLCQTKPSPPPNVPAIPSPLLGRVTTRQRYEAQHSAVAPCSTCHRLFDPIGFGFEHFDEGGRYRQSEAGLTIDTQGEVPSSAGPPLFEFQDQESLARGLAEQDLVYQCFAAYLATYAFGSGDPCLGASRVADLQSGKLGIADYYGSLAAEPHFTRRSSQ
;
A
#
# COMPACT_ATOMS: atom_id res chain seq x y z
N MET A 1 43.32 -13.84 -34.04
CA MET A 1 43.20 -12.86 -35.14
C MET A 1 41.74 -12.57 -35.34
N SER A 2 41.32 -11.39 -35.04
CA SER A 2 40.38 -10.43 -35.57
C SER A 2 39.72 -9.64 -34.45
N ARG A 3 40.13 -8.38 -34.45
CA ARG A 3 39.60 -7.29 -33.59
C ARG A 3 38.21 -6.92 -34.06
N TRP A 4 37.31 -6.61 -33.12
CA TRP A 4 36.16 -5.76 -33.42
C TRP A 4 36.07 -4.62 -32.38
N SER A 5 36.05 -3.45 -32.97
CA SER A 5 36.16 -2.13 -32.33
C SER A 5 34.82 -1.66 -31.81
N TRP A 6 34.88 -0.91 -30.74
CA TRP A 6 33.86 -0.09 -30.16
C TRP A 6 33.46 1.09 -31.07
N LEU A 7 32.18 1.29 -31.25
CA LEU A 7 31.62 2.58 -31.70
C LEU A 7 30.61 3.03 -30.67
N GLY A 8 30.96 4.12 -30.00
CA GLY A 8 30.06 4.87 -29.12
C GLY A 8 29.09 5.70 -29.96
N GLY A 9 27.82 5.69 -29.56
CA GLY A 9 26.79 6.60 -30.08
C GLY A 9 26.40 7.62 -29.00
N PRO A 10 26.07 8.86 -29.38
CA PRO A 10 25.91 9.96 -28.45
C PRO A 10 24.54 9.96 -27.77
N VAL A 11 24.57 10.30 -26.48
CA VAL A 11 23.37 10.60 -25.66
C VAL A 11 22.81 11.95 -26.13
N LEU A 12 21.60 11.94 -26.64
CA LEU A 12 20.85 13.17 -26.95
C LEU A 12 20.25 13.74 -25.65
N VAL A 13 20.79 14.88 -25.22
CA VAL A 13 20.19 15.74 -24.22
C VAL A 13 19.19 16.65 -24.93
N LEU A 14 17.90 16.47 -24.69
CA LEU A 14 16.85 17.39 -25.13
C LEU A 14 16.76 18.56 -24.14
N ALA A 15 17.28 19.70 -24.54
CA ALA A 15 17.04 20.97 -23.89
C ALA A 15 15.71 21.56 -24.37
N CYS A 16 14.80 21.87 -23.46
CA CYS A 16 13.60 22.64 -23.75
C CYS A 16 13.99 24.11 -23.87
N SER A 17 13.92 24.64 -25.09
CA SER A 17 14.04 26.08 -25.37
C SER A 17 12.69 26.77 -25.20
N SER A 18 12.71 27.86 -24.46
CA SER A 18 11.63 28.82 -24.28
C SER A 18 11.39 29.61 -25.59
N GLY A 19 10.15 29.56 -26.09
CA GLY A 19 9.66 30.47 -27.12
C GLY A 19 8.74 31.52 -26.51
N GLY A 20 9.15 32.79 -26.57
CA GLY A 20 8.32 33.94 -26.21
C GLY A 20 7.30 34.25 -27.32
N GLY A 21 6.11 34.66 -26.93
CA GLY A 21 5.07 35.17 -27.81
C GLY A 21 4.32 36.29 -27.10
N GLU A 22 4.33 37.45 -27.76
CA GLU A 22 3.88 38.75 -27.30
C GLU A 22 2.39 38.85 -26.95
N ALA A 23 2.11 39.72 -26.00
CA ALA A 23 0.79 40.15 -25.56
C ALA A 23 0.08 41.01 -26.62
N ARG A 24 -1.23 40.75 -26.82
CA ARG A 24 -2.18 41.75 -27.33
C ARG A 24 -3.30 41.95 -26.30
N GLN A 25 -3.37 43.16 -25.82
CA GLN A 25 -4.52 43.67 -25.06
C GLN A 25 -5.75 43.80 -25.98
N ALA A 26 -6.90 43.44 -25.48
CA ALA A 26 -8.19 43.94 -25.90
C ALA A 26 -9.11 44.01 -24.69
N ASP A 27 -9.57 45.22 -24.42
CA ASP A 27 -10.61 45.58 -23.44
C ASP A 27 -11.97 45.07 -23.87
N GLY A 28 -12.83 44.76 -22.90
CA GLY A 28 -14.24 44.53 -23.14
C GLY A 28 -14.91 43.79 -21.97
N GLY A 29 -15.54 44.54 -21.05
CA GLY A 29 -16.28 44.05 -19.91
C GLY A 29 -17.59 43.36 -20.28
N ALA A 30 -17.98 42.39 -19.48
CA ALA A 30 -19.34 42.04 -19.13
C ALA A 30 -19.34 41.08 -17.94
N SER A 31 -20.09 41.44 -16.94
CA SER A 31 -20.44 40.70 -15.73
C SER A 31 -21.16 39.39 -16.05
N GLY A 32 -20.66 38.28 -15.54
CA GLY A 32 -21.33 36.98 -15.52
C GLY A 32 -20.90 36.18 -14.30
N ALA A 33 -21.83 36.02 -13.36
CA ALA A 33 -21.63 35.16 -12.17
C ALA A 33 -21.45 33.71 -12.61
N ALA A 34 -20.24 33.21 -12.53
CA ALA A 34 -19.95 31.78 -12.64
C ALA A 34 -19.71 31.24 -11.20
N GLY A 35 -20.61 30.36 -10.76
CA GLY A 35 -20.44 29.59 -9.55
C GLY A 35 -19.19 28.72 -9.66
N GLY A 36 -18.13 29.10 -8.96
CA GLY A 36 -16.93 28.31 -8.80
C GLY A 36 -17.24 27.10 -7.93
N ALA A 37 -17.21 25.91 -8.52
CA ALA A 37 -17.02 24.70 -7.77
C ALA A 37 -15.62 24.76 -7.14
N SER A 38 -15.56 25.24 -5.91
CA SER A 38 -14.37 25.15 -5.05
C SER A 38 -14.17 23.69 -4.75
N GLY A 39 -13.28 23.02 -5.51
CA GLY A 39 -12.64 21.80 -5.05
C GLY A 39 -11.95 22.13 -3.73
N ALA A 40 -12.59 21.79 -2.61
CA ALA A 40 -12.01 21.86 -1.30
C ALA A 40 -10.81 20.92 -1.30
N SER A 41 -9.61 21.49 -1.53
CA SER A 41 -8.38 20.92 -1.05
C SER A 41 -8.51 20.86 0.47
N SER A 42 -8.96 19.71 0.98
CA SER A 42 -9.00 19.43 2.40
C SER A 42 -7.57 19.34 2.88
N ASN A 43 -7.08 20.48 3.36
CA ASN A 43 -5.81 20.60 4.05
C ASN A 43 -5.94 19.80 5.37
N PRO A 44 -5.17 18.69 5.61
CA PRO A 44 -5.26 17.93 6.85
C PRO A 44 -4.60 18.65 8.04
N ALA A 45 -4.56 19.97 8.03
CA ALA A 45 -3.81 20.81 8.96
C ALA A 45 -4.52 21.09 10.27
N SER A 46 -5.32 20.19 10.78
CA SER A 46 -5.64 20.10 12.21
C SER A 46 -6.60 18.94 12.43
N LEU A 47 -6.07 17.78 12.78
CA LEU A 47 -6.86 16.66 13.27
C LEU A 47 -7.30 16.88 14.73
N GLN A 48 -7.98 17.98 15.01
CA GLN A 48 -9.04 17.98 16.01
C GLN A 48 -10.31 17.58 15.29
N LEU A 49 -10.43 16.30 14.99
CA LEU A 49 -11.60 15.75 14.31
C LEU A 49 -12.78 15.76 15.27
N SER A 50 -13.56 16.83 15.23
CA SER A 50 -14.97 16.70 15.60
C SER A 50 -15.67 15.91 14.48
N CYS A 51 -15.50 14.59 14.47
CA CYS A 51 -16.14 13.73 13.49
C CYS A 51 -17.64 13.68 13.78
N SER A 52 -18.43 14.41 13.01
CA SER A 52 -19.83 14.05 12.76
C SER A 52 -19.86 12.68 12.06
N ALA A 53 -21.01 11.99 12.08
CA ALA A 53 -21.13 10.69 11.41
C ALA A 53 -20.58 10.79 9.97
N PRO A 54 -19.65 9.90 9.57
CA PRO A 54 -19.02 9.97 8.26
C PRO A 54 -20.08 9.85 7.16
N GLU A 55 -19.89 10.57 6.04
CA GLU A 55 -20.80 10.49 4.89
C GLU A 55 -20.64 9.14 4.18
N LEU A 56 -21.75 8.53 3.79
CA LEU A 56 -21.72 7.28 3.01
C LEU A 56 -21.00 7.50 1.68
N GLY A 57 -20.13 6.55 1.33
CA GLY A 57 -19.45 6.54 0.04
C GLY A 57 -20.45 6.49 -1.14
N LYS A 58 -20.05 7.02 -2.30
CA LYS A 58 -20.87 6.96 -3.52
C LYS A 58 -20.94 5.53 -4.08
N PRO A 59 -22.04 5.19 -4.79
CA PRO A 59 -22.07 3.97 -5.61
C PRO A 59 -20.94 3.99 -6.64
N VAL A 60 -20.16 2.92 -6.73
CA VAL A 60 -18.97 2.87 -7.58
C VAL A 60 -18.72 1.49 -8.18
N LEU A 61 -18.10 1.47 -9.35
CA LEU A 61 -17.40 0.30 -9.90
C LEU A 61 -15.91 0.48 -9.60
N ARG A 62 -15.37 -0.31 -8.69
CA ARG A 62 -13.98 -0.20 -8.27
C ARG A 62 -13.09 -1.14 -9.07
N LEU A 63 -12.10 -0.58 -9.76
CA LEU A 63 -11.11 -1.35 -10.50
C LEU A 63 -10.24 -2.16 -9.52
N LEU A 64 -9.94 -3.42 -9.84
CA LEU A 64 -8.96 -4.21 -9.11
C LEU A 64 -7.56 -3.61 -9.31
N ASN A 65 -6.83 -3.37 -8.23
CA ASN A 65 -5.43 -2.99 -8.34
C ASN A 65 -4.56 -4.18 -8.78
N ARG A 66 -3.29 -3.92 -9.10
CA ARG A 66 -2.34 -4.94 -9.62
C ARG A 66 -2.23 -6.17 -8.72
N ASP A 67 -2.21 -5.96 -7.41
CA ASP A 67 -2.11 -7.04 -6.43
C ASP A 67 -3.39 -7.85 -6.34
N GLN A 68 -4.52 -7.18 -6.21
CA GLN A 68 -5.84 -7.81 -6.19
C GLN A 68 -6.09 -8.63 -7.47
N PHE A 69 -5.74 -8.08 -8.63
CA PHE A 69 -5.82 -8.82 -9.90
C PHE A 69 -4.94 -10.07 -9.89
N THR A 70 -3.66 -9.93 -9.50
CA THR A 70 -2.71 -11.05 -9.46
C THR A 70 -3.17 -12.16 -8.52
N ARG A 71 -3.63 -11.78 -7.32
CA ARG A 71 -4.12 -12.72 -6.30
C ARG A 71 -5.40 -13.41 -6.74
N THR A 72 -6.32 -12.66 -7.37
CA THR A 72 -7.54 -13.21 -7.95
C THR A 72 -7.23 -14.30 -8.98
N ILE A 73 -6.32 -14.04 -9.91
CA ILE A 73 -5.92 -15.04 -10.91
C ILE A 73 -5.25 -16.25 -10.28
N ARG A 74 -4.36 -16.04 -9.32
CA ARG A 74 -3.67 -17.14 -8.59
C ARG A 74 -4.66 -18.00 -7.80
N ASP A 75 -5.66 -17.39 -7.19
CA ASP A 75 -6.66 -18.08 -6.39
C ASP A 75 -7.68 -18.87 -7.26
N ILE A 76 -8.00 -18.34 -8.44
CA ILE A 76 -8.89 -19.02 -9.40
C ILE A 76 -8.17 -20.14 -10.14
N PHE A 77 -6.91 -19.93 -10.51
CA PHE A 77 -6.07 -20.87 -11.28
C PHE A 77 -4.76 -21.18 -10.53
N PRO A 78 -4.81 -21.87 -9.38
CA PRO A 78 -3.61 -22.15 -8.56
C PRO A 78 -2.57 -23.05 -9.27
N GLN A 79 -2.98 -23.73 -10.33
CA GLN A 79 -2.10 -24.56 -11.18
C GLN A 79 -1.21 -23.73 -12.11
N VAL A 80 -1.49 -22.42 -12.24
CA VAL A 80 -0.79 -21.53 -13.18
C VAL A 80 0.02 -20.49 -12.42
N ASN A 81 1.34 -20.62 -12.45
CA ASN A 81 2.24 -19.69 -11.79
C ASN A 81 2.62 -18.54 -12.73
N GLY A 82 2.60 -17.30 -12.20
CA GLY A 82 3.03 -16.12 -12.92
C GLY A 82 2.92 -14.85 -12.09
N MET A 83 3.72 -13.86 -12.44
CA MET A 83 3.66 -12.51 -11.86
C MET A 83 2.73 -11.62 -12.69
N TRP A 84 1.48 -12.03 -12.81
CA TRP A 84 0.50 -11.49 -13.76
C TRP A 84 0.29 -9.98 -13.65
N GLY A 85 0.39 -9.41 -12.45
CA GLY A 85 0.25 -7.96 -12.26
C GLY A 85 1.50 -7.16 -12.67
N SER A 86 2.66 -7.78 -12.86
CA SER A 86 3.91 -7.04 -13.13
C SER A 86 3.89 -6.28 -14.46
N THR A 87 3.11 -6.74 -15.42
CA THR A 87 2.94 -6.14 -16.74
C THR A 87 1.90 -5.01 -16.77
N LEU A 88 1.04 -4.93 -15.73
CA LEU A 88 0.07 -3.86 -15.63
C LEU A 88 0.76 -2.55 -15.21
N PRO A 89 0.34 -1.38 -15.72
CA PRO A 89 0.85 -0.09 -15.29
C PRO A 89 0.69 0.10 -13.77
N THR A 90 1.60 0.83 -13.15
CA THR A 90 1.43 1.27 -11.76
C THR A 90 0.24 2.21 -11.66
N ALA A 91 -0.64 1.96 -10.70
CA ALA A 91 -1.75 2.86 -10.42
C ALA A 91 -1.23 4.21 -9.90
N THR A 92 -1.99 5.26 -10.13
CA THR A 92 -1.81 6.52 -9.42
C THR A 92 -2.15 6.28 -7.95
N LEU A 93 -1.26 6.71 -7.06
CA LEU A 93 -1.51 6.58 -5.63
C LEU A 93 -2.46 7.68 -5.16
N SER A 94 -3.35 7.32 -4.25
CA SER A 94 -4.19 8.28 -3.52
C SER A 94 -3.34 9.26 -2.71
N ALA A 95 -3.94 10.32 -2.17
CA ALA A 95 -3.26 11.26 -1.27
C ALA A 95 -2.64 10.57 -0.03
N TYR A 96 -3.17 9.41 0.34
CA TYR A 96 -2.67 8.57 1.43
C TYR A 96 -1.59 7.57 0.99
N GLY A 97 -1.26 7.51 -0.31
CA GLY A 97 -0.22 6.65 -0.86
C GLY A 97 -0.68 5.20 -1.12
N PHE A 98 -1.98 4.95 -1.25
CA PHE A 98 -2.54 3.65 -1.60
C PHE A 98 -3.01 3.60 -3.06
N ASP A 99 -2.97 2.43 -3.66
CA ASP A 99 -3.33 2.17 -5.07
C ASP A 99 -4.77 1.65 -5.25
N ASN A 100 -5.62 1.85 -4.26
CA ASN A 100 -7.01 1.39 -4.22
C ASN A 100 -8.05 2.50 -4.42
N ASP A 101 -7.67 3.61 -5.05
CA ASP A 101 -8.57 4.72 -5.33
C ASP A 101 -9.71 4.31 -6.25
N ALA A 102 -10.95 4.57 -5.82
CA ALA A 102 -12.17 4.28 -6.56
C ALA A 102 -12.31 5.08 -7.87
N ALA A 103 -11.60 6.19 -8.01
CA ALA A 103 -11.61 7.02 -9.22
C ALA A 103 -10.76 6.43 -10.36
N THR A 104 -10.00 5.35 -10.12
CA THR A 104 -9.16 4.73 -11.16
C THR A 104 -10.02 4.09 -12.25
N VAL A 105 -9.76 4.44 -13.51
CA VAL A 105 -10.45 3.93 -14.69
C VAL A 105 -9.49 3.27 -15.68
N VAL A 106 -10.03 2.38 -16.53
CA VAL A 106 -9.23 1.73 -17.57
C VAL A 106 -9.01 2.70 -18.74
N GLY A 107 -7.81 3.27 -18.84
CA GLY A 107 -7.36 4.00 -20.02
C GLY A 107 -6.75 3.07 -21.09
N PRO A 108 -6.40 3.59 -22.29
CA PRO A 108 -5.90 2.79 -23.41
C PRO A 108 -4.66 1.94 -23.07
N GLN A 109 -3.72 2.51 -22.33
CA GLN A 109 -2.49 1.79 -21.92
C GLN A 109 -2.80 0.61 -21.01
N LEU A 110 -3.68 0.79 -20.03
CA LEU A 110 -4.10 -0.29 -19.14
C LEU A 110 -4.92 -1.35 -19.88
N ALA A 111 -5.79 -0.93 -20.83
CA ALA A 111 -6.57 -1.85 -21.66
C ALA A 111 -5.66 -2.77 -22.48
N GLN A 112 -4.60 -2.23 -23.11
CA GLN A 112 -3.62 -3.03 -23.84
C GLN A 112 -2.87 -3.98 -22.91
N ALA A 113 -2.39 -3.50 -21.77
CA ALA A 113 -1.68 -4.32 -20.80
C ALA A 113 -2.57 -5.45 -20.23
N LEU A 114 -3.86 -5.19 -20.01
CA LEU A 114 -4.84 -6.22 -19.62
C LEU A 114 -5.03 -7.27 -20.74
N LEU A 115 -5.06 -6.87 -22.02
CA LEU A 115 -5.15 -7.79 -23.15
C LEU A 115 -3.93 -8.72 -23.20
N ASP A 116 -2.74 -8.16 -23.11
CA ASP A 116 -1.49 -8.90 -23.16
C ASP A 116 -1.38 -9.88 -21.99
N THR A 117 -1.69 -9.38 -20.77
CA THR A 117 -1.69 -10.20 -19.55
C THR A 117 -2.74 -11.31 -19.60
N SER A 118 -3.97 -11.00 -20.02
CA SER A 118 -5.04 -12.00 -20.16
C SER A 118 -4.67 -13.08 -21.20
N SER A 119 -4.02 -12.68 -22.27
CA SER A 119 -3.53 -13.61 -23.31
C SER A 119 -2.45 -14.55 -22.77
N ALA A 120 -1.53 -14.03 -21.95
CA ALA A 120 -0.50 -14.82 -21.27
C ALA A 120 -1.10 -15.79 -20.25
N ILE A 121 -2.05 -15.33 -19.42
CA ILE A 121 -2.77 -16.18 -18.47
C ILE A 121 -3.53 -17.29 -19.20
N ALA A 122 -4.29 -16.95 -20.25
CA ALA A 122 -5.05 -17.92 -21.02
C ALA A 122 -4.14 -18.95 -21.71
N ALA A 123 -2.96 -18.54 -22.19
CA ALA A 123 -1.97 -19.47 -22.73
C ALA A 123 -1.45 -20.44 -21.67
N ALA A 124 -1.24 -19.97 -20.45
CA ALA A 124 -0.82 -20.81 -19.32
C ALA A 124 -1.95 -21.76 -18.87
N VAL A 125 -3.18 -21.28 -18.77
CA VAL A 125 -4.38 -22.08 -18.43
C VAL A 125 -4.62 -23.19 -19.44
N THR A 126 -4.45 -22.90 -20.73
CA THR A 126 -4.61 -23.89 -21.81
C THR A 126 -3.29 -24.62 -22.16
N GLY A 127 -2.24 -24.43 -21.39
CA GLY A 127 -0.94 -25.08 -21.51
C GLY A 127 -0.88 -26.45 -20.84
N PRO A 128 0.25 -26.80 -20.20
CA PRO A 128 0.42 -28.09 -19.53
C PRO A 128 -0.56 -28.35 -18.39
N ALA A 129 -1.05 -27.27 -17.73
CA ALA A 129 -2.00 -27.36 -16.62
C ALA A 129 -3.46 -27.65 -17.06
N LEU A 130 -3.77 -27.64 -18.36
CA LEU A 130 -5.14 -27.75 -18.88
C LEU A 130 -5.87 -28.96 -18.32
N ALA A 131 -5.24 -30.13 -18.29
CA ALA A 131 -5.86 -31.36 -17.82
C ALA A 131 -6.35 -31.30 -16.36
N THR A 132 -5.68 -30.51 -15.52
CA THR A 132 -6.04 -30.32 -14.10
C THR A 132 -7.04 -29.18 -13.89
N ILE A 133 -7.16 -28.30 -14.87
CA ILE A 133 -8.06 -27.14 -14.83
C ILE A 133 -9.45 -27.49 -15.38
N LEU A 134 -9.50 -28.31 -16.44
CA LEU A 134 -10.78 -28.67 -17.03
C LEU A 134 -11.71 -29.37 -16.03
N PRO A 135 -12.98 -28.95 -15.91
CA PRO A 135 -13.95 -29.55 -14.99
C PRO A 135 -14.56 -30.85 -15.51
N CYS A 136 -14.15 -31.31 -16.68
CA CYS A 136 -14.67 -32.47 -17.41
C CYS A 136 -13.58 -33.48 -17.74
N SER A 137 -13.95 -34.63 -18.30
CA SER A 137 -12.99 -35.60 -18.85
C SER A 137 -12.18 -34.97 -19.97
N THR A 138 -10.84 -35.17 -19.94
CA THR A 138 -9.90 -34.57 -20.88
C THR A 138 -9.66 -35.41 -22.14
N SER A 139 -10.16 -36.64 -22.20
CA SER A 139 -9.90 -37.55 -23.33
C SER A 139 -10.53 -37.04 -24.64
N SER A 140 -11.62 -36.29 -24.55
CA SER A 140 -12.29 -35.66 -25.69
C SER A 140 -13.14 -34.48 -25.20
N PRO A 141 -12.53 -33.34 -24.84
CA PRO A 141 -13.28 -32.19 -24.34
C PRO A 141 -14.18 -31.62 -25.45
N ASP A 142 -15.44 -31.39 -25.12
CA ASP A 142 -16.48 -30.94 -26.02
C ASP A 142 -17.10 -29.58 -25.58
N ARG A 143 -18.12 -29.16 -26.26
CA ARG A 143 -18.88 -27.94 -25.95
C ARG A 143 -19.41 -27.92 -24.52
N THR A 144 -19.87 -29.07 -24.00
CA THR A 144 -20.37 -29.19 -22.63
C THR A 144 -19.26 -28.92 -21.61
N CYS A 145 -18.03 -29.33 -21.91
CA CYS A 145 -16.86 -29.02 -21.09
C CYS A 145 -16.61 -27.51 -21.04
N ALA A 146 -16.74 -26.79 -22.15
CA ALA A 146 -16.61 -25.33 -22.17
C ALA A 146 -17.72 -24.63 -21.36
N GLU A 147 -18.96 -25.13 -21.39
CA GLU A 147 -20.07 -24.63 -20.55
C GLU A 147 -19.77 -24.80 -19.05
N GLN A 148 -19.24 -25.95 -18.65
CA GLN A 148 -18.82 -26.21 -17.28
C GLN A 148 -17.66 -25.30 -16.87
N PHE A 149 -16.72 -25.04 -17.79
CA PHE A 149 -15.60 -24.12 -17.57
C PHE A 149 -16.12 -22.69 -17.31
N ILE A 150 -17.02 -22.19 -18.14
CA ILE A 150 -17.65 -20.86 -17.95
C ILE A 150 -18.38 -20.81 -16.61
N THR A 151 -19.18 -21.83 -16.30
CA THR A 151 -19.96 -21.88 -15.06
C THR A 151 -19.03 -21.83 -13.84
N ARG A 152 -17.95 -22.60 -13.84
CA ARG A 152 -17.02 -22.68 -12.71
C ARG A 152 -16.15 -21.43 -12.61
N TYR A 153 -15.41 -21.11 -13.65
CA TYR A 153 -14.38 -20.05 -13.59
C TYR A 153 -14.95 -18.65 -13.86
N GLY A 154 -15.99 -18.56 -14.69
CA GLY A 154 -16.71 -17.32 -14.90
C GLY A 154 -17.40 -16.85 -13.63
N ARG A 155 -18.00 -17.75 -12.84
CA ARG A 155 -18.58 -17.43 -11.53
C ARG A 155 -17.53 -16.82 -10.57
N ARG A 156 -16.36 -17.42 -10.49
CA ARG A 156 -15.25 -16.92 -9.64
C ARG A 156 -14.72 -15.57 -10.11
N LEU A 157 -14.59 -15.39 -11.45
CA LEU A 157 -14.13 -14.13 -12.05
C LEU A 157 -15.15 -13.00 -11.86
N PHE A 158 -16.45 -13.29 -12.03
CA PHE A 158 -17.53 -12.30 -11.92
C PHE A 158 -18.08 -12.16 -10.51
N ARG A 159 -17.62 -13.02 -9.58
CA ARG A 159 -18.07 -13.06 -8.19
C ARG A 159 -19.57 -13.23 -8.04
N ARG A 160 -20.21 -13.80 -9.05
CA ARG A 160 -21.61 -14.19 -9.14
C ARG A 160 -21.82 -15.21 -10.27
N ALA A 161 -22.92 -15.91 -10.25
CA ALA A 161 -23.31 -16.69 -11.40
C ALA A 161 -23.48 -15.79 -12.64
N LEU A 162 -23.07 -16.27 -13.81
CA LEU A 162 -23.36 -15.61 -15.08
C LEU A 162 -24.87 -15.68 -15.34
N THR A 163 -25.42 -14.59 -15.85
CA THR A 163 -26.78 -14.60 -16.37
C THR A 163 -26.88 -15.53 -17.58
N PRO A 164 -28.07 -16.07 -17.91
CA PRO A 164 -28.26 -16.88 -19.12
C PRO A 164 -27.73 -16.17 -20.38
N LEU A 165 -28.03 -14.87 -20.52
CA LEU A 165 -27.59 -14.07 -21.68
C LEU A 165 -26.05 -13.95 -21.74
N GLU A 166 -25.36 -13.76 -20.61
CA GLU A 166 -23.89 -13.73 -20.57
C GLU A 166 -23.32 -15.08 -20.97
N ARG A 167 -23.81 -16.16 -20.39
CA ARG A 167 -23.39 -17.52 -20.73
C ARG A 167 -23.56 -17.80 -22.22
N ASP A 168 -24.71 -17.47 -22.79
CA ASP A 168 -25.01 -17.71 -24.21
C ASP A 168 -24.08 -16.87 -25.12
N ARG A 169 -23.76 -15.64 -24.76
CA ARG A 169 -22.78 -14.81 -25.48
C ARG A 169 -21.35 -15.41 -25.44
N TYR A 170 -20.92 -15.88 -24.29
CA TYR A 170 -19.62 -16.54 -24.19
C TYR A 170 -19.56 -17.86 -24.93
N MET A 171 -20.65 -18.63 -24.93
CA MET A 171 -20.75 -19.86 -25.71
C MET A 171 -20.78 -19.59 -27.21
N THR A 172 -21.51 -18.58 -27.68
CA THR A 172 -21.48 -18.13 -29.08
C THR A 172 -20.07 -17.74 -29.52
N TYR A 173 -19.34 -17.03 -28.65
CA TYR A 173 -17.97 -16.66 -28.91
C TYR A 173 -17.04 -17.89 -28.98
N PHE A 174 -17.19 -18.84 -28.06
CA PHE A 174 -16.46 -20.10 -28.06
C PHE A 174 -16.76 -20.93 -29.34
N ASP A 175 -18.01 -21.11 -29.71
CA ASP A 175 -18.43 -21.83 -30.91
C ASP A 175 -17.85 -21.19 -32.20
N GLY A 176 -17.84 -19.85 -32.27
CA GLY A 176 -17.25 -19.11 -33.38
C GLY A 176 -15.73 -19.30 -33.48
N ALA A 177 -15.02 -19.46 -32.36
CA ALA A 177 -13.61 -19.79 -32.33
C ALA A 177 -13.34 -21.27 -32.66
N LEU A 178 -14.19 -22.19 -32.14
CA LEU A 178 -14.09 -23.63 -32.38
C LEU A 178 -14.31 -23.98 -33.86
N ASN A 179 -15.17 -23.27 -34.57
CA ASN A 179 -15.38 -23.43 -35.99
C ASN A 179 -14.15 -23.06 -36.86
N LYS A 180 -13.20 -22.33 -36.29
CA LYS A 180 -11.98 -21.86 -36.98
C LYS A 180 -10.69 -22.52 -36.50
N ALA A 181 -10.73 -23.20 -35.35
CA ALA A 181 -9.58 -23.77 -34.69
C ALA A 181 -9.98 -25.00 -33.84
N ASP A 182 -9.05 -25.52 -33.04
CA ASP A 182 -9.30 -26.62 -32.12
C ASP A 182 -9.93 -26.14 -30.78
N PHE A 183 -10.41 -27.09 -29.97
CA PHE A 183 -10.99 -26.84 -28.65
C PHE A 183 -10.06 -26.02 -27.74
N LYS A 184 -8.77 -26.34 -27.72
CA LYS A 184 -7.78 -25.68 -26.89
C LYS A 184 -7.63 -24.20 -27.25
N THR A 185 -7.60 -23.90 -28.54
CA THR A 185 -7.52 -22.53 -29.06
C THR A 185 -8.82 -21.76 -28.77
N ALA A 186 -9.97 -22.39 -28.95
CA ALA A 186 -11.27 -21.81 -28.62
C ALA A 186 -11.38 -21.49 -27.12
N LEU A 187 -10.94 -22.42 -26.25
CA LEU A 187 -10.92 -22.23 -24.81
C LEU A 187 -9.95 -21.12 -24.37
N LYS A 188 -8.80 -21.00 -25.04
CA LYS A 188 -7.85 -19.90 -24.81
C LYS A 188 -8.54 -18.55 -25.02
N TRP A 189 -9.19 -18.35 -26.16
CA TRP A 189 -9.86 -17.09 -26.45
C TRP A 189 -11.06 -16.83 -25.53
N LEU A 190 -11.81 -17.88 -25.18
CA LEU A 190 -12.86 -17.80 -24.18
C LEU A 190 -12.31 -17.29 -22.82
N THR A 191 -11.18 -17.84 -22.39
CA THR A 191 -10.51 -17.43 -21.15
C THR A 191 -10.07 -15.96 -21.20
N VAL A 192 -9.50 -15.51 -22.34
CA VAL A 192 -9.19 -14.08 -22.56
C VAL A 192 -10.43 -13.21 -22.38
N GLY A 193 -11.53 -13.58 -23.03
CA GLY A 193 -12.79 -12.82 -22.97
C GLY A 193 -13.39 -12.74 -21.57
N LEU A 194 -13.30 -13.82 -20.78
CA LEU A 194 -13.75 -13.83 -19.38
C LEU A 194 -12.89 -12.92 -18.50
N ILE A 195 -11.56 -12.98 -18.60
CA ILE A 195 -10.65 -12.18 -17.77
C ILE A 195 -10.75 -10.68 -18.10
N GLN A 196 -10.94 -10.32 -19.37
CA GLN A 196 -11.07 -8.92 -19.80
C GLN A 196 -12.45 -8.31 -19.56
N SER A 197 -13.42 -9.12 -19.18
CA SER A 197 -14.75 -8.60 -18.90
C SER A 197 -14.71 -7.50 -17.84
N PRO A 198 -15.47 -6.41 -18.00
CA PRO A 198 -15.68 -5.45 -16.92
C PRO A 198 -16.13 -6.12 -15.61
N ASN A 199 -16.95 -7.20 -15.68
CA ASN A 199 -17.35 -7.97 -14.52
C ASN A 199 -16.17 -8.69 -13.82
N ALA A 200 -15.06 -8.94 -14.51
CA ALA A 200 -13.87 -9.54 -13.91
C ALA A 200 -12.91 -8.48 -13.33
N VAL A 201 -12.69 -7.38 -14.06
CA VAL A 201 -11.70 -6.38 -13.67
C VAL A 201 -12.24 -5.32 -12.70
N TYR A 202 -13.56 -5.11 -12.65
CA TYR A 202 -14.21 -4.24 -11.69
C TYR A 202 -15.01 -5.03 -10.66
N ARG A 203 -15.06 -4.53 -9.43
CA ARG A 203 -16.02 -4.97 -8.40
C ARG A 203 -17.13 -3.93 -8.25
N SER A 204 -18.38 -4.40 -8.09
CA SER A 204 -19.54 -3.56 -7.92
C SER A 204 -19.74 -3.21 -6.44
N GLU A 205 -19.95 -1.94 -6.18
CA GLU A 205 -20.37 -1.38 -4.91
C GLU A 205 -21.55 -0.41 -5.15
N ILE A 206 -22.51 -0.84 -5.96
CA ILE A 206 -23.62 0.02 -6.39
C ILE A 206 -24.79 -0.08 -5.41
N GLY A 207 -25.11 -1.26 -4.94
CA GLY A 207 -26.24 -1.53 -4.05
C GLY A 207 -27.62 -1.32 -4.69
N THR A 208 -28.65 -1.68 -3.96
CA THR A 208 -30.06 -1.44 -4.30
C THR A 208 -30.62 -0.29 -3.46
N PRO A 209 -31.57 0.53 -3.98
CA PRO A 209 -32.16 1.61 -3.20
C PRO A 209 -32.79 1.13 -1.89
N ASP A 210 -32.47 1.81 -0.80
CA ASP A 210 -33.00 1.57 0.55
C ASP A 210 -33.20 2.92 1.26
N GLY A 211 -34.39 3.52 1.11
CA GLY A 211 -34.71 4.84 1.63
C GLY A 211 -33.81 5.93 1.05
N ALA A 212 -33.11 6.66 1.92
CA ALA A 212 -32.18 7.73 1.57
C ALA A 212 -30.77 7.22 1.23
N ALA A 213 -30.56 5.91 1.17
CA ALA A 213 -29.28 5.28 0.88
C ALA A 213 -29.46 4.12 -0.13
N ARG A 214 -28.37 3.40 -0.36
CA ARG A 214 -28.36 2.14 -1.12
C ARG A 214 -27.72 1.07 -0.25
N GLN A 215 -28.33 -0.11 -0.19
CA GLN A 215 -27.83 -1.27 0.52
C GLN A 215 -27.10 -2.18 -0.45
N LEU A 216 -25.84 -2.55 -0.15
CA LEU A 216 -25.13 -3.56 -0.93
C LEU A 216 -25.83 -4.91 -0.82
N ASP A 217 -25.97 -5.63 -1.93
CA ASP A 217 -26.53 -6.97 -1.92
C ASP A 217 -25.53 -7.99 -1.33
N GLY A 218 -25.98 -9.22 -1.06
CA GLY A 218 -25.14 -10.25 -0.46
C GLY A 218 -23.85 -10.54 -1.26
N ARG A 219 -23.90 -10.46 -2.60
CA ARG A 219 -22.74 -10.71 -3.48
C ARG A 219 -21.78 -9.55 -3.48
N GLU A 220 -22.27 -8.31 -3.45
CA GLU A 220 -21.45 -7.11 -3.29
C GLU A 220 -20.77 -7.12 -1.92
N LEU A 221 -21.48 -7.49 -0.84
CA LEU A 221 -20.92 -7.63 0.50
C LEU A 221 -19.86 -8.75 0.58
N ALA A 222 -20.12 -9.92 -0.01
CA ALA A 222 -19.14 -11.00 -0.07
C ALA A 222 -17.87 -10.56 -0.84
N THR A 223 -18.06 -9.79 -1.91
CA THR A 223 -16.97 -9.24 -2.71
C THR A 223 -16.16 -8.21 -1.91
N GLU A 224 -16.85 -7.27 -1.25
CA GLU A 224 -16.21 -6.25 -0.41
C GLU A 224 -15.43 -6.88 0.74
N LEU A 225 -16.04 -7.83 1.48
CA LEU A 225 -15.39 -8.60 2.53
C LEU A 225 -14.10 -9.29 2.04
N ALA A 226 -14.19 -10.02 0.92
CA ALA A 226 -13.05 -10.77 0.40
C ALA A 226 -11.90 -9.86 -0.03
N TYR A 227 -12.16 -8.81 -0.81
CA TYR A 227 -11.09 -7.92 -1.27
C TYR A 227 -10.52 -7.04 -0.16
N THR A 228 -11.33 -6.57 0.77
CA THR A 228 -10.85 -5.79 1.91
C THR A 228 -9.97 -6.63 2.83
N TYR A 229 -10.44 -7.81 3.23
CA TYR A 229 -9.77 -8.60 4.27
C TYR A 229 -8.82 -9.67 3.75
N THR A 230 -8.90 -10.07 2.48
CA THR A 230 -7.98 -11.07 1.90
C THR A 230 -7.26 -10.62 0.64
N GLY A 231 -7.67 -9.50 0.05
CA GLY A 231 -7.09 -8.97 -1.19
C GLY A 231 -7.34 -9.84 -2.43
N THR A 232 -8.29 -10.77 -2.39
CA THR A 232 -8.61 -11.67 -3.50
C THR A 232 -10.11 -11.90 -3.65
N THR A 233 -10.50 -12.67 -4.66
CA THR A 233 -11.92 -13.01 -4.96
C THR A 233 -12.54 -13.83 -3.82
N PRO A 234 -13.87 -13.70 -3.55
CA PRO A 234 -14.56 -14.54 -2.58
C PRO A 234 -14.37 -16.03 -2.86
N SER A 235 -14.29 -16.85 -1.82
CA SER A 235 -14.32 -18.31 -1.96
C SER A 235 -15.69 -18.78 -2.48
N GLU A 236 -15.76 -20.00 -3.05
CA GLU A 236 -17.05 -20.59 -3.44
C GLU A 236 -18.03 -20.71 -2.27
N ALA A 237 -17.51 -21.02 -1.06
CA ALA A 237 -18.32 -21.10 0.15
C ALA A 237 -18.95 -19.74 0.48
N LEU A 238 -18.17 -18.66 0.46
CA LEU A 238 -18.67 -17.31 0.74
C LEU A 238 -19.67 -16.83 -0.34
N LEU A 239 -19.41 -17.13 -1.62
CA LEU A 239 -20.35 -16.81 -2.69
C LEU A 239 -21.66 -17.57 -2.53
N SER A 240 -21.61 -18.85 -2.17
CA SER A 240 -22.81 -19.67 -1.97
C SER A 240 -23.61 -19.22 -0.74
N GLN A 241 -22.92 -18.85 0.33
CA GLN A 241 -23.55 -18.26 1.51
C GLN A 241 -24.26 -16.94 1.15
N ALA A 242 -23.59 -16.06 0.41
CA ALA A 242 -24.15 -14.78 -0.01
C ALA A 242 -25.35 -14.88 -0.95
N GLU A 243 -25.51 -16.01 -1.66
CA GLU A 243 -26.65 -16.29 -2.52
C GLU A 243 -27.84 -16.93 -1.78
N GLN A 244 -27.57 -17.62 -0.67
CA GLN A 244 -28.58 -18.38 0.08
C GLN A 244 -29.11 -17.64 1.30
N GLU A 245 -28.28 -16.81 1.94
CA GLU A 245 -28.64 -16.09 3.15
C GLU A 245 -29.13 -14.67 2.83
N PRO A 246 -30.29 -14.26 3.36
CA PRO A 246 -30.82 -12.91 3.12
C PRO A 246 -29.98 -11.82 3.78
N VAL A 247 -29.24 -12.15 4.83
CA VAL A 247 -28.38 -11.22 5.59
C VAL A 247 -27.10 -11.95 5.99
N LEU A 248 -25.96 -11.39 5.62
CA LEU A 248 -24.64 -11.88 6.05
C LEU A 248 -24.26 -11.29 7.42
N ASP A 249 -23.67 -12.10 8.29
CA ASP A 249 -22.99 -11.59 9.48
C ASP A 249 -21.62 -11.01 9.09
N VAL A 250 -21.64 -9.75 8.62
CA VAL A 250 -20.48 -9.06 8.06
C VAL A 250 -19.32 -8.97 9.06
N PRO A 251 -19.51 -8.59 10.35
CA PRO A 251 -18.43 -8.56 11.33
C PRO A 251 -17.80 -9.93 11.60
N LEU A 252 -18.59 -10.97 11.72
CA LEU A 252 -18.09 -12.35 11.94
C LEU A 252 -17.27 -12.84 10.74
N LEU A 253 -17.78 -12.61 9.53
CA LEU A 253 -17.07 -12.97 8.30
C LEU A 253 -15.76 -12.19 8.14
N ALA A 254 -15.75 -10.90 8.44
CA ALA A 254 -14.54 -10.08 8.42
C ALA A 254 -13.45 -10.64 9.34
N LYS A 255 -13.82 -10.98 10.58
CA LYS A 255 -12.92 -11.60 11.55
C LYS A 255 -12.37 -12.94 11.05
N SER A 256 -13.23 -13.80 10.50
CA SER A 256 -12.83 -15.10 9.94
C SER A 256 -11.87 -14.97 8.76
N LEU A 257 -12.17 -14.06 7.83
CA LEU A 257 -11.34 -13.80 6.65
C LEU A 257 -9.96 -13.25 7.05
N LEU A 258 -9.93 -12.30 7.99
CA LEU A 258 -8.68 -11.70 8.46
C LEU A 258 -7.78 -12.70 9.19
N ALA A 259 -8.35 -13.70 9.88
CA ALA A 259 -7.59 -14.76 10.54
C ALA A 259 -6.93 -15.75 9.55
N SER A 260 -7.34 -15.75 8.28
CA SER A 260 -6.75 -16.60 7.24
C SER A 260 -5.35 -16.12 6.82
N GLU A 261 -4.55 -16.99 6.21
CA GLU A 261 -3.23 -16.60 5.67
C GLU A 261 -3.32 -15.50 4.61
N ASN A 262 -4.38 -15.50 3.78
CA ASN A 262 -4.64 -14.40 2.86
C ASN A 262 -4.97 -13.11 3.60
N GLY A 263 -5.67 -13.19 4.73
CA GLY A 263 -6.01 -12.03 5.56
C GLY A 263 -4.77 -11.42 6.20
N LYS A 264 -3.91 -12.24 6.80
CA LYS A 264 -2.62 -11.78 7.34
C LYS A 264 -1.79 -11.10 6.25
N THR A 265 -1.71 -11.72 5.07
CA THR A 265 -0.97 -11.14 3.93
C THR A 265 -1.58 -9.81 3.48
N ALA A 266 -2.90 -9.66 3.48
CA ALA A 266 -3.56 -8.41 3.09
C ALA A 266 -3.25 -7.27 4.09
N LEU A 267 -3.29 -7.54 5.39
CA LEU A 267 -2.92 -6.55 6.41
C LEU A 267 -1.41 -6.25 6.41
N GLN A 268 -0.54 -7.23 6.14
CA GLN A 268 0.89 -6.99 5.92
C GLN A 268 1.14 -5.98 4.77
N ARG A 269 0.36 -6.04 3.69
CA ARG A 269 0.46 -5.08 2.58
C ARG A 269 0.04 -3.67 2.95
N PHE A 270 -0.90 -3.50 3.87
CA PHE A 270 -1.16 -2.19 4.45
C PHE A 270 0.13 -1.60 5.04
N PHE A 271 0.84 -2.35 5.88
CA PHE A 271 2.09 -1.88 6.48
C PHE A 271 3.19 -1.63 5.45
N GLU A 272 3.28 -2.47 4.41
CA GLU A 272 4.20 -2.27 3.30
C GLU A 272 3.97 -0.92 2.61
N SER A 273 2.71 -0.58 2.33
CA SER A 273 2.34 0.69 1.70
C SER A 273 2.40 1.87 2.67
N TYR A 274 1.97 1.67 3.92
CA TYR A 274 1.95 2.69 4.96
C TYR A 274 3.34 3.19 5.32
N LEU A 275 4.30 2.28 5.50
CA LEU A 275 5.67 2.58 5.91
C LEU A 275 6.67 2.58 4.75
N ASP A 276 6.30 2.04 3.58
CA ASP A 276 7.14 1.94 2.37
C ASP A 276 8.51 1.29 2.65
N TYR A 277 8.57 0.33 3.57
CA TYR A 277 9.83 -0.34 3.94
C TYR A 277 10.36 -1.31 2.87
N PRO A 278 9.53 -1.95 2.00
CA PRO A 278 10.06 -2.80 0.91
C PRO A 278 10.92 -2.03 -0.09
N ARG A 279 10.82 -0.70 -0.14
CA ARG A 279 11.66 0.17 -0.97
C ARG A 279 13.15 -0.09 -0.75
N VAL A 280 13.58 -0.54 0.44
CA VAL A 280 14.97 -0.88 0.73
C VAL A 280 15.57 -1.86 -0.28
N ALA A 281 14.77 -2.75 -0.88
CA ALA A 281 15.22 -3.70 -1.90
C ALA A 281 15.73 -3.04 -3.18
N SER A 282 15.25 -1.85 -3.52
CA SER A 282 15.62 -1.10 -4.73
C SER A 282 16.71 -0.05 -4.50
N ILE A 283 17.21 0.08 -3.27
CA ILE A 283 18.22 1.08 -2.90
C ILE A 283 19.59 0.42 -2.94
N GLU A 284 20.56 1.11 -3.54
CA GLU A 284 21.96 0.70 -3.49
C GLU A 284 22.71 1.54 -2.43
N ARG A 285 23.73 0.94 -1.78
CA ARG A 285 24.56 1.55 -0.76
C ARG A 285 26.03 1.32 -1.08
N GLU A 286 26.74 2.40 -1.35
CA GLU A 286 28.19 2.36 -1.50
C GLU A 286 28.83 2.26 -0.12
N GLY A 287 29.90 1.45 0.00
CA GLY A 287 30.63 1.30 1.26
C GLY A 287 30.08 0.28 2.27
N ILE A 288 28.93 -0.35 1.99
CA ILE A 288 28.40 -1.46 2.79
C ILE A 288 28.55 -2.75 1.99
N ALA A 289 29.64 -3.48 2.20
CA ALA A 289 29.99 -4.67 1.41
C ALA A 289 28.90 -5.77 1.40
N GLN A 290 28.10 -5.89 2.47
CA GLN A 290 27.05 -6.90 2.62
C GLN A 290 25.67 -6.41 2.19
N TRP A 291 25.55 -5.21 1.62
CA TRP A 291 24.27 -4.56 1.36
C TRP A 291 23.30 -5.44 0.54
N GLY A 292 23.75 -6.01 -0.55
CA GLY A 292 22.94 -6.88 -1.39
C GLY A 292 22.39 -8.12 -0.66
N ALA A 293 23.13 -8.62 0.35
CA ALA A 293 22.74 -9.79 1.12
C ALA A 293 21.76 -9.45 2.26
N VAL A 294 21.80 -8.24 2.83
CA VAL A 294 21.02 -7.89 4.03
C VAL A 294 19.69 -7.20 3.75
N ARG A 295 19.54 -6.50 2.63
CA ARG A 295 18.31 -5.73 2.31
C ARG A 295 17.03 -6.59 2.20
N GLY A 296 17.14 -7.81 1.67
CA GLY A 296 16.04 -8.77 1.63
C GLY A 296 15.66 -9.29 3.03
N PRO A 297 16.60 -9.81 3.81
CA PRO A 297 16.41 -10.15 5.22
C PRO A 297 15.82 -9.02 6.08
N MET A 298 16.18 -7.74 5.86
CA MET A 298 15.58 -6.60 6.57
C MET A 298 14.07 -6.48 6.32
N ILE A 299 13.60 -6.73 5.10
CA ILE A 299 12.17 -6.74 4.78
C ILE A 299 11.49 -7.88 5.53
N GLN A 300 12.10 -9.06 5.53
CA GLN A 300 11.55 -10.22 6.21
C GLN A 300 11.52 -10.04 7.74
N GLU A 301 12.55 -9.44 8.32
CA GLU A 301 12.58 -9.06 9.74
C GLU A 301 11.36 -8.21 10.10
N THR A 302 11.10 -7.15 9.34
CA THR A 302 9.99 -6.23 9.57
C THR A 302 8.63 -6.92 9.42
N ARG A 303 8.48 -7.79 8.40
CA ARG A 303 7.27 -8.60 8.25
C ARG A 303 7.04 -9.53 9.43
N SER A 304 8.08 -10.23 9.88
CA SER A 304 8.00 -11.15 11.01
C SER A 304 7.73 -10.42 12.32
N PHE A 305 8.27 -9.21 12.50
CA PHE A 305 7.97 -8.34 13.64
C PHE A 305 6.48 -7.93 13.66
N ILE A 306 5.95 -7.49 12.51
CA ILE A 306 4.53 -7.15 12.39
C ILE A 306 3.65 -8.38 12.64
N ASP A 307 4.00 -9.54 12.08
CA ASP A 307 3.28 -10.79 12.28
C ASP A 307 3.22 -11.16 13.77
N GLN A 308 4.35 -11.08 14.45
CA GLN A 308 4.43 -11.35 15.88
C GLN A 308 3.55 -10.39 16.69
N VAL A 309 3.71 -9.07 16.48
CA VAL A 309 2.98 -8.07 17.28
C VAL A 309 1.48 -8.13 16.97
N VAL A 310 1.11 -8.11 15.69
CA VAL A 310 -0.29 -7.91 15.27
C VAL A 310 -1.11 -9.20 15.34
N PHE A 311 -0.54 -10.34 14.94
CA PHE A 311 -1.30 -11.57 14.80
C PHE A 311 -1.02 -12.58 15.91
N GLN A 312 0.24 -12.75 16.35
CA GLN A 312 0.56 -13.73 17.38
C GLN A 312 0.24 -13.20 18.78
N ASN A 313 0.58 -11.93 19.06
CA ASN A 313 0.31 -11.30 20.36
C ASN A 313 -1.08 -10.64 20.42
N GLY A 314 -1.72 -10.36 19.27
CA GLY A 314 -2.94 -9.54 19.22
C GLY A 314 -2.70 -8.09 19.65
N GLY A 315 -1.49 -7.58 19.44
CA GLY A 315 -1.00 -6.30 19.94
C GLY A 315 -1.61 -5.10 19.24
N GLY A 316 -1.62 -3.98 19.98
CA GLY A 316 -2.09 -2.68 19.52
C GLY A 316 -0.96 -1.82 18.94
N LEU A 317 -1.31 -0.58 18.62
CA LEU A 317 -0.36 0.40 18.09
C LEU A 317 0.75 0.74 19.10
N GLN A 318 0.43 0.78 20.39
CA GLN A 318 1.42 0.99 21.46
C GLN A 318 2.51 -0.08 21.38
N GLU A 319 2.16 -1.38 21.33
CA GLU A 319 3.13 -2.46 21.26
C GLU A 319 3.94 -2.40 19.95
N LEU A 320 3.29 -2.09 18.82
CA LEU A 320 3.97 -1.92 17.53
C LEU A 320 5.07 -0.84 17.60
N LEU A 321 4.80 0.26 18.32
CA LEU A 321 5.74 1.37 18.47
C LEU A 321 6.81 1.11 19.54
N THR A 322 6.53 0.30 20.58
CA THR A 322 7.38 0.24 21.78
C THR A 322 7.93 -1.14 22.11
N SER A 323 7.67 -2.18 21.32
CA SER A 323 8.22 -3.51 21.55
C SER A 323 9.75 -3.50 21.51
N ALA A 324 10.38 -4.06 22.54
CA ALA A 324 11.84 -4.17 22.65
C ALA A 324 12.39 -5.46 22.01
N THR A 325 11.65 -6.05 21.06
CA THR A 325 12.08 -7.23 20.31
C THR A 325 12.25 -6.93 18.82
N SER A 326 12.95 -7.80 18.11
CA SER A 326 13.03 -7.85 16.67
C SER A 326 13.04 -9.31 16.20
N ASN A 327 12.92 -9.53 14.89
CA ASN A 327 12.83 -10.87 14.30
C ASN A 327 13.86 -11.05 13.16
N PRO A 328 15.17 -10.84 13.42
CA PRO A 328 16.18 -10.94 12.38
C PRO A 328 16.47 -12.41 12.00
N SER A 329 16.97 -12.63 10.78
CA SER A 329 17.72 -13.85 10.49
C SER A 329 19.04 -13.85 11.25
N ARG A 330 19.70 -15.02 11.35
CA ARG A 330 21.00 -15.12 12.03
C ARG A 330 22.07 -14.19 11.41
N ASP A 331 22.11 -14.14 10.08
CA ASP A 331 23.07 -13.28 9.37
C ASP A 331 22.75 -11.80 9.57
N LEU A 332 21.46 -11.45 9.60
CA LEU A 332 21.05 -10.06 9.85
C LEU A 332 21.30 -9.65 11.31
N ALA A 333 21.12 -10.55 12.26
CA ALA A 333 21.48 -10.30 13.66
C ALA A 333 22.99 -10.03 13.80
N ALA A 334 23.83 -10.82 13.12
CA ALA A 334 25.28 -10.58 13.08
C ALA A 334 25.63 -9.22 12.42
N TYR A 335 24.93 -8.84 11.35
CA TYR A 335 25.10 -7.54 10.70
C TYR A 335 24.80 -6.36 11.62
N TYR A 336 23.76 -6.46 12.46
CA TYR A 336 23.39 -5.43 13.44
C TYR A 336 24.21 -5.50 14.73
N GLY A 337 24.93 -6.58 15.00
CA GLY A 337 25.55 -6.86 16.29
C GLY A 337 24.54 -7.27 17.37
N PHE A 338 23.42 -7.89 16.98
CA PHE A 338 22.42 -8.43 17.91
C PHE A 338 22.80 -9.83 18.40
N PRO A 339 22.22 -10.29 19.52
CA PRO A 339 22.28 -11.69 19.90
C PRO A 339 21.75 -12.58 18.76
N VAL A 340 22.43 -13.72 18.54
CA VAL A 340 22.03 -14.65 17.48
C VAL A 340 20.71 -15.31 17.86
N PRO A 341 19.65 -15.22 17.03
CA PRO A 341 18.35 -15.83 17.32
C PRO A 341 18.44 -17.38 17.31
N ALA A 342 17.53 -18.04 18.02
CA ALA A 342 17.43 -19.50 18.04
C ALA A 342 17.14 -20.08 16.64
N ALA A 343 16.31 -19.39 15.87
CA ALA A 343 16.01 -19.68 14.47
C ALA A 343 15.89 -18.37 13.68
N ASP A 344 15.99 -18.43 12.35
CA ASP A 344 15.77 -17.27 11.50
C ASP A 344 14.36 -16.71 11.72
N ASN A 345 14.28 -15.40 11.87
CA ASN A 345 13.06 -14.63 12.15
C ASN A 345 12.38 -14.95 13.49
N ALA A 346 13.06 -15.65 14.39
CA ALA A 346 12.57 -15.83 15.76
C ALA A 346 12.65 -14.52 16.54
N SER A 347 11.69 -14.32 17.45
CA SER A 347 11.66 -13.16 18.34
C SER A 347 12.94 -13.11 19.19
N THR A 348 13.63 -11.99 19.13
CA THR A 348 14.92 -11.78 19.79
C THR A 348 14.91 -10.42 20.49
N PRO A 349 15.29 -10.35 21.78
CA PRO A 349 15.43 -9.07 22.47
C PRO A 349 16.42 -8.16 21.73
N ARG A 350 16.04 -6.91 21.53
CA ARG A 350 16.98 -5.90 21.03
C ARG A 350 17.97 -5.51 22.13
N PRO A 351 19.24 -5.27 21.78
CA PRO A 351 20.19 -4.74 22.77
C PRO A 351 19.70 -3.41 23.32
N SER A 352 19.96 -3.16 24.60
CA SER A 352 19.67 -1.89 25.25
C SER A 352 20.26 -0.72 24.44
N ALA A 353 19.56 0.39 24.36
CA ALA A 353 19.89 1.60 23.60
C ALA A 353 19.88 1.46 22.06
N GLN A 354 19.61 0.27 21.48
CA GLN A 354 19.55 0.09 20.04
C GLN A 354 18.13 0.27 19.46
N GLY A 355 17.31 1.10 20.10
CA GLY A 355 15.97 1.47 19.67
C GLY A 355 14.92 0.39 19.88
N ILE A 356 13.65 0.78 19.78
CA ILE A 356 12.50 -0.08 20.00
C ILE A 356 11.45 0.08 18.89
N GLY A 357 10.56 -0.88 18.77
CA GLY A 357 9.38 -0.84 17.92
C GLY A 357 9.67 -0.86 16.43
N ILE A 358 8.60 -0.60 15.69
CA ILE A 358 8.61 -0.65 14.22
C ILE A 358 9.55 0.41 13.62
N LEU A 359 9.67 1.59 14.23
CA LEU A 359 10.50 2.69 13.73
C LEU A 359 12.01 2.41 13.81
N ALA A 360 12.43 1.43 14.63
CA ALA A 360 13.82 1.00 14.75
C ALA A 360 14.17 -0.18 13.80
N GLN A 361 13.24 -0.65 12.96
CA GLN A 361 13.52 -1.73 12.01
C GLN A 361 14.48 -1.26 10.92
N GLY A 362 15.49 -2.09 10.61
CA GLY A 362 16.54 -1.74 9.65
C GLY A 362 16.02 -1.40 8.26
N SER A 363 14.97 -2.07 7.79
CA SER A 363 14.34 -1.77 6.49
C SER A 363 13.76 -0.36 6.44
N ILE A 364 13.18 0.15 7.54
CA ILE A 364 12.62 1.49 7.63
C ILE A 364 13.73 2.53 7.70
N LEU A 365 14.72 2.32 8.57
CA LEU A 365 15.85 3.23 8.75
C LEU A 365 16.67 3.39 7.48
N ALA A 366 16.98 2.28 6.82
CA ALA A 366 17.77 2.28 5.61
C ALA A 366 16.99 2.78 4.39
N SER A 367 15.66 2.52 4.28
CA SER A 367 14.85 3.10 3.20
C SER A 367 14.75 4.62 3.26
N ARG A 368 15.03 5.22 4.42
CA ARG A 368 14.96 6.66 4.71
C ARG A 368 16.36 7.27 4.99
N ALA A 369 17.36 6.81 4.28
CA ALA A 369 18.73 7.32 4.39
C ALA A 369 19.27 7.74 3.02
N GLN A 370 20.35 8.56 3.03
CA GLN A 370 21.08 8.94 1.82
C GLN A 370 22.00 7.79 1.35
N PRO A 371 22.51 7.80 0.12
CA PRO A 371 23.43 6.76 -0.36
C PRO A 371 24.64 6.52 0.53
N THR A 372 25.18 7.58 1.13
CA THR A 372 26.43 7.59 1.91
C THR A 372 26.27 8.14 3.32
N GLY A 373 25.07 8.15 3.90
CA GLY A 373 24.84 8.65 5.27
C GLY A 373 23.37 8.59 5.68
N SER A 374 23.11 8.81 6.95
CA SER A 374 21.76 8.94 7.49
C SER A 374 21.04 10.17 6.92
N SER A 375 19.71 10.23 7.11
CA SER A 375 18.90 11.38 6.69
C SER A 375 17.86 11.73 7.76
N PRO A 376 18.17 12.66 8.66
CA PRO A 376 17.19 13.18 9.61
C PRO A 376 15.89 13.63 8.94
N THR A 377 16.00 14.38 7.85
CA THR A 377 14.84 14.86 7.07
C THR A 377 13.91 13.72 6.63
N GLN A 378 14.43 12.65 6.02
CA GLN A 378 13.58 11.57 5.51
C GLN A 378 12.96 10.73 6.64
N ARG A 379 13.71 10.50 7.72
CA ARG A 379 13.23 9.78 8.91
C ARG A 379 12.21 10.61 9.68
N GLY A 380 12.46 11.90 9.85
CA GLY A 380 11.52 12.84 10.46
C GLY A 380 10.24 13.02 9.65
N LEU A 381 10.35 13.12 8.29
CA LEU A 381 9.20 13.18 7.40
C LEU A 381 8.31 11.93 7.45
N LEU A 382 8.88 10.75 7.68
CA LEU A 382 8.09 9.54 7.87
C LEU A 382 7.17 9.69 9.11
N VAL A 383 7.73 10.07 10.25
CA VAL A 383 6.96 10.30 11.48
C VAL A 383 5.95 11.43 11.29
N PHE A 384 6.40 12.57 10.77
CA PHE A 384 5.58 13.75 10.54
C PHE A 384 4.35 13.48 9.65
N SER A 385 4.55 12.75 8.55
CA SER A 385 3.46 12.51 7.60
C SER A 385 2.63 11.26 7.91
N ARG A 386 3.24 10.18 8.40
CA ARG A 386 2.54 8.89 8.59
C ARG A 386 1.98 8.69 10.00
N LEU A 387 2.66 9.21 11.02
CA LEU A 387 2.20 9.03 12.39
C LEU A 387 1.47 10.25 12.93
N LEU A 388 1.83 11.46 12.44
CA LEU A 388 1.21 12.71 12.89
C LEU A 388 0.23 13.29 11.85
N CYS A 389 0.04 12.63 10.70
CA CYS A 389 -0.85 13.08 9.60
C CYS A 389 -0.61 14.52 9.15
N GLN A 390 0.62 15.02 9.30
CA GLN A 390 0.94 16.37 8.86
C GLN A 390 1.26 16.41 7.37
N THR A 391 0.78 17.44 6.69
CA THR A 391 1.04 17.62 5.27
C THR A 391 2.47 18.11 5.04
N LYS A 392 3.23 17.36 4.24
CA LYS A 392 4.56 17.79 3.83
C LYS A 392 4.46 19.10 3.03
N PRO A 393 5.15 20.17 3.43
CA PRO A 393 5.21 21.39 2.64
C PRO A 393 5.87 21.13 1.28
N SER A 394 5.37 21.75 0.22
CA SER A 394 6.01 21.71 -1.07
C SER A 394 7.30 22.53 -1.04
N PRO A 395 8.44 21.98 -1.53
CA PRO A 395 9.67 22.76 -1.61
C PRO A 395 9.47 23.96 -2.56
N PRO A 396 10.09 25.12 -2.27
CA PRO A 396 10.12 26.24 -3.19
C PRO A 396 10.75 25.83 -4.53
N PRO A 397 10.39 26.49 -5.64
CA PRO A 397 11.10 26.29 -6.90
C PRO A 397 12.59 26.67 -6.73
N ASN A 398 13.49 25.93 -7.37
CA ASN A 398 14.94 26.16 -7.37
C ASN A 398 15.63 25.97 -6.01
N VAL A 399 15.21 24.97 -5.22
CA VAL A 399 15.95 24.59 -4.02
C VAL A 399 17.36 24.17 -4.41
N PRO A 400 18.41 24.81 -3.85
CA PRO A 400 19.79 24.40 -4.12
C PRO A 400 20.02 22.95 -3.74
N ALA A 401 20.85 22.25 -4.50
CA ALA A 401 21.34 20.94 -4.06
C ALA A 401 21.98 21.08 -2.66
N ILE A 402 21.82 20.05 -1.84
CA ILE A 402 22.46 20.03 -0.52
C ILE A 402 23.96 20.32 -0.70
N PRO A 403 24.53 21.36 -0.08
CA PRO A 403 25.94 21.66 -0.21
C PRO A 403 26.80 20.46 0.19
N SER A 404 27.93 20.32 -0.44
CA SER A 404 28.93 19.31 -0.11
C SER A 404 29.27 19.33 1.38
N PRO A 405 29.73 18.22 1.96
CA PRO A 405 30.07 18.16 3.38
C PRO A 405 30.92 19.35 3.81
N LEU A 406 30.60 19.93 4.97
CA LEU A 406 31.45 20.97 5.57
C LEU A 406 32.86 20.44 5.72
N LEU A 407 33.87 21.30 5.49
CA LEU A 407 35.27 20.97 5.76
C LEU A 407 35.42 20.70 7.26
N GLY A 408 35.97 19.54 7.61
CA GLY A 408 36.24 19.17 9.00
C GLY A 408 35.40 17.97 9.49
N ARG A 409 35.60 17.62 10.75
CA ARG A 409 34.85 16.57 11.44
C ARG A 409 33.53 17.16 11.94
N VAL A 410 32.43 16.75 11.36
CA VAL A 410 31.06 17.13 11.78
C VAL A 410 30.13 15.92 11.74
N THR A 411 29.16 15.86 12.66
CA THR A 411 28.10 14.89 12.62
C THR A 411 27.06 15.28 11.55
N THR A 412 26.25 14.31 11.12
CA THR A 412 25.11 14.58 10.23
C THR A 412 24.18 15.63 10.83
N ARG A 413 23.86 15.55 12.13
CA ARG A 413 23.05 16.57 12.81
C ARG A 413 23.67 17.97 12.67
N GLN A 414 24.91 18.16 13.01
CA GLN A 414 25.60 19.47 12.90
C GLN A 414 25.57 20.02 11.47
N ARG A 415 25.73 19.16 10.48
CA ARG A 415 25.63 19.54 9.06
C ARG A 415 24.22 20.01 8.69
N TYR A 416 23.16 19.30 9.13
CA TYR A 416 21.78 19.66 8.84
C TYR A 416 21.37 20.93 9.58
N GLU A 417 21.74 21.09 10.84
CA GLU A 417 21.49 22.31 11.61
C GLU A 417 22.11 23.54 10.93
N ALA A 418 23.39 23.44 10.54
CA ALA A 418 24.10 24.56 9.92
C ALA A 418 23.56 24.95 8.52
N GLN A 419 23.03 24.01 7.75
CA GLN A 419 22.68 24.23 6.33
C GLN A 419 21.17 24.27 6.06
N HIS A 420 20.35 23.58 6.86
CA HIS A 420 18.91 23.48 6.63
C HIS A 420 18.13 24.22 7.72
N SER A 421 18.35 23.90 8.99
CA SER A 421 17.51 24.41 10.08
C SER A 421 17.82 25.85 10.45
N ALA A 422 19.04 26.34 10.18
CA ALA A 422 19.45 27.71 10.50
C ALA A 422 19.28 28.69 9.32
N VAL A 423 19.10 28.23 8.07
CA VAL A 423 19.18 29.07 6.86
C VAL A 423 17.83 29.19 6.17
N ALA A 424 17.31 30.41 6.05
CA ALA A 424 16.12 30.68 5.24
C ALA A 424 16.44 30.52 3.71
N PRO A 425 15.51 29.99 2.89
CA PRO A 425 14.14 29.59 3.22
C PRO A 425 14.02 28.16 3.79
N CYS A 426 15.10 27.37 3.83
CA CYS A 426 15.08 25.95 4.21
C CYS A 426 14.52 25.72 5.62
N SER A 427 14.90 26.60 6.55
CA SER A 427 14.46 26.53 7.95
C SER A 427 12.94 26.54 8.14
N THR A 428 12.19 27.15 7.20
CA THR A 428 10.72 27.23 7.30
C THR A 428 10.08 25.83 7.31
N CYS A 429 10.63 24.89 6.53
CA CYS A 429 10.14 23.52 6.45
C CYS A 429 10.92 22.58 7.38
N HIS A 430 12.25 22.65 7.37
CA HIS A 430 13.12 21.68 8.04
C HIS A 430 12.94 21.66 9.57
N ARG A 431 12.58 22.79 10.18
CA ARG A 431 12.24 22.86 11.61
C ARG A 431 11.03 22.01 12.02
N LEU A 432 10.19 21.56 11.06
CA LEU A 432 8.99 20.77 11.34
C LEU A 432 9.30 19.28 11.48
N PHE A 433 10.37 18.78 10.86
CA PHE A 433 10.63 17.35 10.81
C PHE A 433 12.09 16.94 11.07
N ASP A 434 13.08 17.81 10.84
CA ASP A 434 14.48 17.48 11.17
C ASP A 434 14.68 17.22 12.66
N PRO A 435 14.09 18.00 13.61
CA PRO A 435 14.18 17.70 15.03
C PRO A 435 13.70 16.30 15.40
N ILE A 436 12.61 15.82 14.77
CA ILE A 436 12.10 14.44 14.94
C ILE A 436 13.14 13.45 14.41
N GLY A 437 13.74 13.76 13.26
CA GLY A 437 14.70 12.90 12.58
C GLY A 437 16.02 12.71 13.34
N PHE A 438 16.43 13.68 14.15
CA PHE A 438 17.65 13.59 14.97
C PHE A 438 17.59 12.44 15.98
N GLY A 439 16.39 12.05 16.44
CA GLY A 439 16.21 10.87 17.29
C GLY A 439 16.73 9.55 16.69
N PHE A 440 16.92 9.51 15.38
CA PHE A 440 17.39 8.31 14.68
C PHE A 440 18.87 8.34 14.30
N GLU A 441 19.65 9.35 14.71
CA GLU A 441 21.03 9.51 14.23
C GLU A 441 22.03 8.49 14.79
N HIS A 442 21.68 7.78 15.86
CA HIS A 442 22.40 6.57 16.25
C HIS A 442 22.33 5.43 15.23
N PHE A 443 21.52 5.55 14.17
CA PHE A 443 21.45 4.54 13.11
C PHE A 443 22.05 5.08 11.81
N ASP A 444 23.03 4.36 11.28
CA ASP A 444 23.69 4.69 10.02
C ASP A 444 22.75 4.50 8.81
N GLU A 445 23.25 4.67 7.60
CA GLU A 445 22.52 4.50 6.35
C GLU A 445 22.15 3.04 6.05
N GLY A 446 22.80 2.10 6.71
CA GLY A 446 22.49 0.65 6.64
C GLY A 446 21.58 0.17 7.77
N GLY A 447 21.09 1.06 8.63
CA GLY A 447 20.24 0.70 9.77
C GLY A 447 20.99 0.11 10.96
N ARG A 448 22.33 0.14 10.99
CA ARG A 448 23.15 -0.33 12.12
C ARG A 448 23.30 0.76 13.17
N TYR A 449 23.33 0.33 14.42
CA TYR A 449 23.56 1.24 15.54
C TYR A 449 25.03 1.73 15.59
N ARG A 450 25.21 3.01 15.91
CA ARG A 450 26.52 3.67 16.10
C ARG A 450 26.45 4.68 17.24
N GLN A 451 27.49 4.79 18.04
CA GLN A 451 27.59 5.78 19.15
C GLN A 451 28.28 7.07 18.73
N SER A 452 29.07 7.01 17.67
CA SER A 452 29.83 8.16 17.17
C SER A 452 29.80 8.24 15.66
N GLU A 453 29.95 9.44 15.13
CA GLU A 453 30.12 9.74 13.72
C GLU A 453 31.32 10.67 13.52
N ALA A 454 32.19 10.34 12.57
CA ALA A 454 33.44 11.07 12.34
C ALA A 454 34.32 11.25 13.60
N GLY A 455 34.17 10.36 14.60
CA GLY A 455 34.86 10.42 15.89
C GLY A 455 34.27 11.43 16.88
N LEU A 456 33.07 11.93 16.62
CA LEU A 456 32.30 12.79 17.51
C LEU A 456 31.13 12.02 18.11
N THR A 457 30.78 12.34 19.37
CA THR A 457 29.56 11.79 19.99
C THR A 457 28.31 12.28 19.24
N ILE A 458 27.38 11.37 18.97
CA ILE A 458 26.12 11.69 18.32
C ILE A 458 25.16 12.24 19.37
N ASP A 459 24.53 13.36 19.05
CA ASP A 459 23.41 13.94 19.80
C ASP A 459 22.10 13.59 19.13
N THR A 460 21.20 12.90 19.85
CA THR A 460 19.90 12.44 19.37
C THR A 460 18.72 13.13 20.04
N GLN A 461 18.98 14.14 20.89
CA GLN A 461 17.90 14.91 21.50
C GLN A 461 17.09 15.65 20.44
N GLY A 462 15.79 15.75 20.66
CA GLY A 462 14.93 16.46 19.75
C GLY A 462 13.56 16.75 20.34
N GLU A 463 12.69 17.25 19.49
CA GLU A 463 11.31 17.57 19.85
C GLU A 463 10.35 17.14 18.72
N VAL A 464 9.10 16.89 19.07
CA VAL A 464 8.04 16.73 18.11
C VAL A 464 7.24 18.03 18.04
N PRO A 465 7.39 18.83 16.97
CA PRO A 465 6.74 20.14 16.85
C PRO A 465 5.22 20.02 16.80
N SER A 466 4.52 20.96 17.41
CA SER A 466 3.08 21.14 17.21
C SER A 466 2.80 22.09 16.03
N SER A 467 1.57 22.06 15.51
CA SER A 467 1.13 22.99 14.45
C SER A 467 1.07 24.45 14.90
N ALA A 468 0.83 24.67 16.19
CA ALA A 468 0.78 26.01 16.81
C ALA A 468 1.03 25.87 18.32
N GLY A 469 2.08 26.48 18.84
CA GLY A 469 2.43 26.45 20.26
C GLY A 469 3.71 25.68 20.60
N PRO A 470 3.88 25.26 21.85
CA PRO A 470 5.05 24.48 22.26
C PRO A 470 5.06 23.11 21.60
N PRO A 471 6.21 22.40 21.55
CA PRO A 471 6.26 21.05 21.03
C PRO A 471 5.28 20.12 21.76
N LEU A 472 4.83 19.07 21.09
CA LEU A 472 3.98 18.04 21.70
C LEU A 472 4.73 17.35 22.84
N PHE A 473 6.00 17.05 22.64
CA PHE A 473 6.93 16.53 23.64
C PHE A 473 8.37 16.63 23.15
N GLU A 474 9.32 16.56 24.09
CA GLU A 474 10.75 16.45 23.87
C GLU A 474 11.21 15.01 24.13
N PHE A 475 12.32 14.60 23.50
CA PHE A 475 12.88 13.26 23.65
C PHE A 475 14.41 13.29 23.64
N GLN A 476 15.06 12.24 24.16
CA GLN A 476 16.51 12.12 24.25
C GLN A 476 17.10 11.22 23.15
N ASP A 477 16.31 10.24 22.67
CA ASP A 477 16.74 9.20 21.74
C ASP A 477 15.53 8.58 21.01
N GLN A 478 15.77 7.56 20.19
CA GLN A 478 14.74 6.85 19.45
C GLN A 478 13.72 6.14 20.37
N GLU A 479 14.19 5.61 21.52
CA GLU A 479 13.30 4.92 22.45
C GLU A 479 12.31 5.89 23.10
N SER A 480 12.78 7.02 23.62
CA SER A 480 11.92 8.06 24.21
C SER A 480 11.00 8.72 23.17
N LEU A 481 11.48 8.88 21.91
CA LEU A 481 10.64 9.31 20.79
C LEU A 481 9.49 8.31 20.55
N ALA A 482 9.80 7.02 20.45
CA ALA A 482 8.80 5.98 20.19
C ALA A 482 7.76 5.90 21.32
N ARG A 483 8.18 5.99 22.58
CA ARG A 483 7.29 6.01 23.76
C ARG A 483 6.42 7.27 23.76
N GLY A 484 7.00 8.44 23.53
CA GLY A 484 6.25 9.70 23.44
C GLY A 484 5.20 9.69 22.32
N LEU A 485 5.52 9.11 21.14
CA LEU A 485 4.55 8.94 20.05
C LEU A 485 3.41 7.99 20.44
N ALA A 486 3.70 6.91 21.18
CA ALA A 486 2.71 5.95 21.62
C ALA A 486 1.71 6.53 22.68
N GLU A 487 2.01 7.67 23.26
CA GLU A 487 1.14 8.40 24.21
C GLU A 487 0.25 9.45 23.54
N GLN A 488 0.48 9.77 22.23
CA GLN A 488 -0.25 10.84 21.56
C GLN A 488 -1.55 10.35 20.92
N ASP A 489 -2.68 10.90 21.31
CA ASP A 489 -4.01 10.65 20.69
C ASP A 489 -3.98 10.84 19.18
N LEU A 490 -3.26 11.86 18.70
CA LEU A 490 -3.10 12.17 17.29
C LEU A 490 -2.51 10.99 16.50
N VAL A 491 -1.58 10.23 17.08
CA VAL A 491 -0.94 9.07 16.43
C VAL A 491 -1.96 7.96 16.20
N TYR A 492 -2.84 7.70 17.16
CA TYR A 492 -3.92 6.71 17.01
C TYR A 492 -4.96 7.15 15.99
N GLN A 493 -5.37 8.42 16.03
CA GLN A 493 -6.31 8.97 15.05
C GLN A 493 -5.73 8.90 13.63
N CYS A 494 -4.46 9.26 13.48
CA CYS A 494 -3.76 9.21 12.21
C CYS A 494 -3.65 7.77 11.68
N PHE A 495 -3.22 6.83 12.49
CA PHE A 495 -3.12 5.41 12.12
C PHE A 495 -4.49 4.84 11.72
N ALA A 496 -5.53 5.14 12.50
CA ALA A 496 -6.90 4.74 12.21
C ALA A 496 -7.40 5.29 10.86
N ALA A 497 -7.13 6.57 10.57
CA ALA A 497 -7.50 7.19 9.30
C ALA A 497 -6.78 6.53 8.11
N TYR A 498 -5.50 6.21 8.24
CA TYR A 498 -4.76 5.47 7.20
C TYR A 498 -5.33 4.07 6.97
N LEU A 499 -5.62 3.34 8.06
CA LEU A 499 -6.13 1.98 7.97
C LEU A 499 -7.55 1.93 7.38
N ALA A 500 -8.41 2.87 7.78
CA ALA A 500 -9.74 3.02 7.22
C ALA A 500 -9.70 3.45 5.74
N THR A 501 -8.81 4.37 5.37
CA THR A 501 -8.59 4.74 3.96
C THR A 501 -8.12 3.55 3.13
N TYR A 502 -7.25 2.71 3.68
CA TYR A 502 -6.84 1.47 3.02
C TYR A 502 -8.01 0.49 2.85
N ALA A 503 -8.87 0.34 3.87
CA ALA A 503 -10.03 -0.53 3.81
C ALA A 503 -11.05 -0.06 2.77
N PHE A 504 -11.42 1.22 2.80
CA PHE A 504 -12.55 1.76 2.05
C PHE A 504 -12.15 2.44 0.72
N GLY A 505 -10.87 2.71 0.49
CA GLY A 505 -10.42 3.50 -0.66
C GLY A 505 -10.98 4.92 -0.68
N SER A 506 -11.33 5.45 0.49
CA SER A 506 -11.87 6.80 0.68
C SER A 506 -10.98 7.58 1.64
N GLY A 507 -10.71 8.84 1.31
CA GLY A 507 -9.90 9.73 2.13
C GLY A 507 -10.68 10.44 3.25
N ASP A 508 -11.87 9.98 3.63
CA ASP A 508 -12.61 10.55 4.75
C ASP A 508 -11.92 10.20 6.10
N PRO A 509 -11.33 11.18 6.79
CA PRO A 509 -10.57 10.91 8.03
C PRO A 509 -11.46 10.48 9.20
N CYS A 510 -12.78 10.62 9.11
CA CYS A 510 -13.72 10.19 10.13
C CYS A 510 -14.10 8.71 10.06
N LEU A 511 -13.74 8.04 8.96
CA LEU A 511 -13.92 6.59 8.85
C LEU A 511 -13.09 5.88 9.93
N GLY A 512 -13.72 4.99 10.70
CA GLY A 512 -13.08 4.27 11.80
C GLY A 512 -12.88 5.07 13.09
N ALA A 513 -13.15 6.37 13.12
CA ALA A 513 -12.97 7.22 14.31
C ALA A 513 -13.75 6.74 15.52
N SER A 514 -14.89 6.07 15.32
CA SER A 514 -15.78 5.56 16.38
C SER A 514 -15.09 4.59 17.35
N ARG A 515 -14.01 3.92 16.94
CA ARG A 515 -13.30 2.89 17.72
C ARG A 515 -11.84 3.22 18.04
N VAL A 516 -11.41 4.45 17.76
CA VAL A 516 -10.03 4.88 18.05
C VAL A 516 -9.71 4.77 19.54
N ALA A 517 -10.66 5.09 20.41
CA ALA A 517 -10.49 4.96 21.86
C ALA A 517 -10.28 3.48 22.31
N ASP A 518 -10.91 2.52 21.64
CA ASP A 518 -10.70 1.08 21.90
C ASP A 518 -9.30 0.62 21.46
N LEU A 519 -8.79 1.16 20.34
CA LEU A 519 -7.43 0.91 19.86
C LEU A 519 -6.40 1.54 20.81
N GLN A 520 -6.64 2.78 21.26
CA GLN A 520 -5.73 3.52 22.14
C GLN A 520 -5.63 2.90 23.53
N SER A 521 -6.75 2.48 24.11
CA SER A 521 -6.78 1.83 25.42
C SER A 521 -6.22 0.39 25.40
N GLY A 522 -5.86 -0.15 24.23
CA GLY A 522 -5.43 -1.54 24.06
C GLY A 522 -6.55 -2.59 24.19
N LYS A 523 -7.81 -2.15 24.24
CA LYS A 523 -8.97 -3.05 24.23
C LYS A 523 -9.10 -3.79 22.89
N LEU A 524 -8.69 -3.16 21.79
CA LEU A 524 -8.57 -3.76 20.47
C LEU A 524 -7.11 -3.77 20.03
N GLY A 525 -6.63 -4.93 19.59
CA GLY A 525 -5.42 -5.00 18.79
C GLY A 525 -5.63 -4.45 17.38
N ILE A 526 -4.55 -4.26 16.63
CA ILE A 526 -4.62 -3.71 15.27
C ILE A 526 -5.47 -4.58 14.35
N ALA A 527 -5.33 -5.92 14.40
CA ALA A 527 -6.12 -6.83 13.59
C ALA A 527 -7.62 -6.77 13.94
N ASP A 528 -7.95 -6.75 15.24
CA ASP A 528 -9.34 -6.64 15.70
C ASP A 528 -9.95 -5.27 15.34
N TYR A 529 -9.17 -4.19 15.46
CA TYR A 529 -9.61 -2.87 15.02
C TYR A 529 -9.91 -2.87 13.51
N TYR A 530 -8.99 -3.42 12.68
CA TYR A 530 -9.21 -3.52 11.24
C TYR A 530 -10.46 -4.34 10.90
N GLY A 531 -10.64 -5.50 11.55
CA GLY A 531 -11.84 -6.33 11.40
C GLY A 531 -13.12 -5.60 11.81
N SER A 532 -13.05 -4.74 12.82
CA SER A 532 -14.21 -3.99 13.33
C SER A 532 -14.75 -2.93 12.36
N LEU A 533 -13.94 -2.50 11.37
CA LEU A 533 -14.38 -1.58 10.31
C LEU A 533 -15.54 -2.16 9.47
N ALA A 534 -15.69 -3.49 9.44
CA ALA A 534 -16.81 -4.15 8.78
C ALA A 534 -18.18 -3.82 9.42
N ALA A 535 -18.21 -3.36 10.66
CA ALA A 535 -19.43 -2.93 11.34
C ALA A 535 -19.83 -1.48 11.00
N GLU A 536 -18.97 -0.72 10.34
CA GLU A 536 -19.27 0.66 9.96
C GLU A 536 -20.34 0.70 8.84
N PRO A 537 -21.27 1.66 8.87
CA PRO A 537 -22.29 1.78 7.81
C PRO A 537 -21.71 1.87 6.40
N HIS A 538 -20.52 2.45 6.25
CA HIS A 538 -19.78 2.55 4.98
C HIS A 538 -19.44 1.21 4.36
N PHE A 539 -19.33 0.16 5.17
CA PHE A 539 -19.03 -1.16 4.65
C PHE A 539 -20.21 -1.77 3.90
N THR A 540 -21.43 -1.52 4.36
CA THR A 540 -22.66 -2.16 3.85
C THR A 540 -23.53 -1.24 3.01
N ARG A 541 -23.31 0.08 3.08
CA ARG A 541 -24.20 1.07 2.46
C ARG A 541 -23.45 2.07 1.59
N ARG A 542 -24.17 2.63 0.62
CA ARG A 542 -23.69 3.74 -0.24
C ARG A 542 -24.73 4.88 -0.20
N SER A 543 -24.30 6.08 -0.54
CA SER A 543 -25.20 7.22 -0.70
C SER A 543 -26.19 6.99 -1.82
N SER A 544 -27.31 7.71 -1.81
CA SER A 544 -28.32 7.62 -2.87
C SER A 544 -27.90 8.32 -4.19
N GLN A 545 -26.84 9.16 -4.13
CA GLN A 545 -26.36 9.96 -5.27
C GLN A 545 -24.90 9.62 -5.60
#